data_a7014e28981e2b94a1f465530a2f3333
#
_entry.id   a7014e28981e2b94a1f465530a2f3333
#
_cell.length_a   1.000
_cell.length_b   1.000
_cell.length_c   1.000
_cell.angle_alpha   90.00
_cell.angle_beta   90.00
_cell.angle_gamma   90.00
#
_symmetry.space_group_name_H-M   'P 1'
#
loop_
_entity.id
_entity.type
_entity.pdbx_description
1 polymer ?
#
loop_
_entity_poly.entity_id
_entity_poly.type
_entity_poly.pdbx_seq_one_letter_code
_entity_poly.pdbx_strand_id
1 'polypeptide(L)'
;MSMATIDTTLAKPAQSAPPVYGMLRYDSILQSMPEYMAMKIRVKQLRDKYEREANYNELNFKRMFTDFMQGQKDFPQNILLKRQRDLQDALEKGLAFRHQADSLVRAAEADMLAPIRLMLDDAIAAVGEERNYQYIINRDSKAMPYVRRSLSEDATPYVLAKLNTLR
;
A
#
# COMPACT_ATOMS: atom_id res chain seq x y z
N MET A 1 -18.75 -74.16 -26.43
CA MET A 1 -17.65 -73.34 -25.85
C MET A 1 -17.73 -71.94 -26.46
N SER A 2 -18.39 -71.02 -25.78
CA SER A 2 -18.48 -69.59 -26.23
C SER A 2 -17.42 -68.82 -25.51
N MET A 3 -16.52 -68.27 -26.27
CA MET A 3 -15.52 -67.28 -25.74
C MET A 3 -16.16 -65.90 -25.64
N ALA A 4 -16.28 -65.41 -24.44
CA ALA A 4 -16.69 -64.03 -24.18
C ALA A 4 -15.51 -63.04 -24.45
N THR A 5 -15.68 -62.18 -25.42
CA THR A 5 -14.79 -61.15 -25.75
C THR A 5 -14.95 -60.04 -24.69
N ILE A 6 -13.90 -59.77 -23.89
CA ILE A 6 -13.86 -58.68 -22.93
C ILE A 6 -13.51 -57.40 -23.72
N ASP A 7 -14.51 -56.57 -23.91
CA ASP A 7 -14.36 -55.24 -24.52
C ASP A 7 -13.75 -54.30 -23.48
N THR A 8 -12.42 -54.14 -23.55
CA THR A 8 -11.70 -53.17 -22.70
C THR A 8 -11.82 -51.78 -23.33
N THR A 9 -12.92 -51.09 -23.05
CA THR A 9 -13.04 -49.66 -23.36
C THR A 9 -12.11 -48.90 -22.45
N LEU A 10 -10.94 -48.56 -22.99
CA LEU A 10 -10.04 -47.56 -22.38
C LEU A 10 -10.80 -46.26 -22.20
N ALA A 11 -11.19 -45.97 -20.96
CA ALA A 11 -11.78 -44.70 -20.59
C ALA A 11 -10.79 -43.58 -20.96
N LYS A 12 -11.16 -42.78 -21.96
CA LYS A 12 -10.46 -41.56 -22.33
C LYS A 12 -10.32 -40.70 -21.06
N PRO A 13 -9.10 -40.21 -20.70
CA PRO A 13 -8.96 -39.36 -19.54
C PRO A 13 -9.91 -38.16 -19.69
N ALA A 14 -10.74 -37.95 -18.69
CA ALA A 14 -11.66 -36.83 -18.66
C ALA A 14 -10.82 -35.51 -18.81
N GLN A 15 -10.96 -34.88 -19.96
CA GLN A 15 -10.41 -33.52 -20.15
C GLN A 15 -11.09 -32.65 -19.11
N SER A 16 -10.32 -32.17 -18.13
CA SER A 16 -10.83 -31.18 -17.17
C SER A 16 -11.36 -30.00 -17.97
N ALA A 17 -12.61 -29.60 -17.69
CA ALA A 17 -13.18 -28.40 -18.29
C ALA A 17 -12.21 -27.22 -18.07
N PRO A 18 -12.09 -26.30 -19.05
CA PRO A 18 -11.22 -25.15 -18.87
C PRO A 18 -11.64 -24.37 -17.61
N PRO A 19 -10.68 -23.77 -16.88
CA PRO A 19 -11.00 -23.03 -15.68
C PRO A 19 -11.92 -21.86 -15.99
N VAL A 20 -12.96 -21.66 -15.18
CA VAL A 20 -14.00 -20.65 -15.39
C VAL A 20 -13.59 -19.31 -14.76
N TYR A 21 -12.71 -19.35 -13.75
CA TYR A 21 -12.26 -18.16 -13.05
C TYR A 21 -10.81 -18.28 -12.58
N GLY A 22 -10.15 -17.11 -12.49
CA GLY A 22 -8.82 -16.97 -11.93
C GLY A 22 -8.85 -16.67 -10.44
N MET A 23 -7.78 -17.01 -9.74
CA MET A 23 -7.53 -16.63 -8.36
C MET A 23 -6.15 -15.98 -8.26
N LEU A 24 -6.03 -14.96 -7.43
CA LEU A 24 -4.75 -14.32 -7.12
C LEU A 24 -4.74 -13.75 -5.70
N ARG A 25 -3.57 -13.33 -5.24
CA ARG A 25 -3.38 -12.56 -4.01
C ARG A 25 -2.95 -11.16 -4.39
N TYR A 26 -3.90 -10.24 -4.44
CA TYR A 26 -3.71 -8.87 -4.92
C TYR A 26 -2.58 -8.13 -4.18
N ASP A 27 -2.63 -8.16 -2.84
CA ASP A 27 -1.65 -7.46 -2.01
C ASP A 27 -0.24 -8.05 -2.16
N SER A 28 -0.12 -9.37 -2.33
CA SER A 28 1.17 -10.02 -2.55
C SER A 28 1.80 -9.60 -3.89
N ILE A 29 1.00 -9.51 -4.95
CA ILE A 29 1.46 -9.05 -6.25
C ILE A 29 1.86 -7.57 -6.18
N LEU A 30 1.00 -6.73 -5.61
CA LEU A 30 1.24 -5.30 -5.44
C LEU A 30 2.58 -5.04 -4.72
N GLN A 31 2.80 -5.73 -3.60
CA GLN A 31 4.02 -5.59 -2.80
C GLN A 31 5.28 -6.11 -3.51
N SER A 32 5.14 -7.03 -4.47
CA SER A 32 6.25 -7.55 -5.26
C SER A 32 6.64 -6.64 -6.43
N MET A 33 5.82 -5.64 -6.76
CA MET A 33 6.09 -4.71 -7.85
C MET A 33 7.26 -3.77 -7.51
N PRO A 34 8.26 -3.60 -8.41
CA PRO A 34 9.36 -2.66 -8.20
C PRO A 34 8.90 -1.23 -7.98
N GLU A 35 7.81 -0.82 -8.65
CA GLU A 35 7.19 0.49 -8.52
C GLU A 35 6.67 0.72 -7.09
N TYR A 36 6.06 -0.31 -6.49
CA TYR A 36 5.61 -0.27 -5.11
C TYR A 36 6.77 -0.14 -4.14
N MET A 37 7.85 -0.90 -4.33
CA MET A 37 9.04 -0.82 -3.49
C MET A 37 9.71 0.57 -3.60
N ALA A 38 9.82 1.12 -4.81
CA ALA A 38 10.34 2.46 -5.03
C ALA A 38 9.48 3.53 -4.37
N MET A 39 8.15 3.39 -4.45
CA MET A 39 7.19 4.26 -3.77
C MET A 39 7.39 4.21 -2.25
N LYS A 40 7.52 3.02 -1.65
CA LYS A 40 7.75 2.89 -0.19
C LYS A 40 9.02 3.59 0.26
N ILE A 41 10.09 3.52 -0.53
CA ILE A 41 11.34 4.25 -0.24
C ILE A 41 11.12 5.76 -0.27
N ARG A 42 10.41 6.29 -1.29
CA ARG A 42 10.12 7.72 -1.40
C ARG A 42 9.25 8.22 -0.25
N VAL A 43 8.22 7.46 0.12
CA VAL A 43 7.35 7.80 1.26
C VAL A 43 8.14 7.81 2.56
N LYS A 44 9.04 6.84 2.77
CA LYS A 44 9.92 6.83 3.93
C LYS A 44 10.83 8.05 3.96
N GLN A 45 11.47 8.40 2.86
CA GLN A 45 12.32 9.60 2.77
C GLN A 45 11.54 10.89 3.09
N LEU A 46 10.30 10.99 2.59
CA LEU A 46 9.44 12.12 2.88
C LEU A 46 9.08 12.20 4.37
N ARG A 47 8.71 11.07 4.97
CA ARG A 47 8.43 10.95 6.40
C ARG A 47 9.63 11.36 7.25
N ASP A 48 10.82 10.83 6.93
CA ASP A 48 12.06 11.14 7.64
C ASP A 48 12.40 12.65 7.55
N LYS A 49 12.10 13.28 6.41
CA LYS A 49 12.29 14.73 6.22
C LYS A 49 11.37 15.55 7.13
N TYR A 50 10.08 15.22 7.18
CA TYR A 50 9.14 15.91 8.06
C TYR A 50 9.42 15.64 9.53
N GLU A 51 9.87 14.44 9.89
CA GLU A 51 10.25 14.13 11.27
C GLU A 51 11.46 14.94 11.72
N ARG A 52 12.48 15.10 10.87
CA ARG A 52 13.62 15.98 11.18
C ARG A 52 13.18 17.43 11.43
N GLU A 53 12.28 17.96 10.60
CA GLU A 53 11.74 19.31 10.77
C GLU A 53 10.93 19.43 12.06
N ALA A 54 10.08 18.44 12.38
CA ALA A 54 9.32 18.42 13.63
C ALA A 54 10.24 18.40 14.86
N ASN A 55 11.30 17.60 14.82
CA ASN A 55 12.29 17.53 15.89
C ASN A 55 13.08 18.85 16.03
N TYR A 56 13.41 19.49 14.92
CA TYR A 56 14.03 20.83 14.94
C TYR A 56 13.12 21.84 15.63
N ASN A 57 11.84 21.87 15.28
CA ASN A 57 10.86 22.78 15.92
C ASN A 57 10.73 22.51 17.43
N GLU A 58 10.71 21.25 17.83
CA GLU A 58 10.65 20.85 19.24
C GLU A 58 11.90 21.28 20.02
N LEU A 59 13.09 21.06 19.47
CA LEU A 59 14.35 21.51 20.08
C LEU A 59 14.43 23.03 20.20
N ASN A 60 13.98 23.74 19.17
CA ASN A 60 13.91 25.21 19.18
C ASN A 60 12.96 25.72 20.28
N PHE A 61 11.78 25.13 20.40
CA PHE A 61 10.84 25.43 21.46
C PHE A 61 11.46 25.21 22.85
N LYS A 62 12.09 24.04 23.08
CA LYS A 62 12.76 23.73 24.35
C LYS A 62 13.84 24.75 24.70
N ARG A 63 14.62 25.21 23.73
CA ARG A 63 15.62 26.25 23.91
C ARG A 63 14.97 27.57 24.31
N MET A 64 13.95 28.00 23.57
CA MET A 64 13.21 29.25 23.88
C MET A 64 12.59 29.19 25.28
N PHE A 65 12.04 28.04 25.67
CA PHE A 65 11.47 27.82 27.00
C PHE A 65 12.54 27.91 28.10
N THR A 66 13.69 27.28 27.91
CA THR A 66 14.81 27.36 28.87
C THR A 66 15.30 28.80 29.03
N ASP A 67 15.51 29.51 27.92
CA ASP A 67 15.94 30.90 27.94
C ASP A 67 14.93 31.80 28.66
N PHE A 68 13.64 31.57 28.44
CA PHE A 68 12.56 32.26 29.13
C PHE A 68 12.60 32.00 30.64
N MET A 69 12.71 30.74 31.07
CA MET A 69 12.71 30.35 32.47
C MET A 69 13.93 30.92 33.23
N GLN A 70 15.08 31.04 32.56
CA GLN A 70 16.28 31.59 33.14
C GLN A 70 16.24 33.13 33.28
N GLY A 71 15.64 33.80 32.29
CA GLY A 71 15.64 35.29 32.22
C GLY A 71 14.37 35.95 32.76
N GLN A 72 13.29 35.20 33.05
CA GLN A 72 11.97 35.79 33.35
C GLN A 72 11.94 36.78 34.51
N LYS A 73 12.83 36.62 35.49
CA LYS A 73 12.91 37.53 36.67
C LYS A 73 13.49 38.89 36.32
N ASP A 74 14.31 38.98 35.28
CA ASP A 74 15.03 40.17 34.85
C ASP A 74 14.37 40.90 33.69
N PHE A 75 13.32 40.32 33.10
CA PHE A 75 12.62 40.94 31.98
C PHE A 75 11.68 42.06 32.43
N PRO A 76 11.72 43.23 31.76
CA PRO A 76 10.64 44.20 31.83
C PRO A 76 9.30 43.56 31.44
N GLN A 77 8.18 44.09 31.98
CA GLN A 77 6.86 43.48 31.81
C GLN A 77 6.44 43.31 30.34
N ASN A 78 6.73 44.28 29.49
CA ASN A 78 6.45 44.22 28.06
C ASN A 78 7.25 43.12 27.35
N ILE A 79 8.49 42.92 27.75
CA ILE A 79 9.35 41.85 27.23
C ILE A 79 8.88 40.47 27.72
N LEU A 80 8.50 40.37 29.00
CA LEU A 80 7.95 39.13 29.56
C LEU A 80 6.71 38.68 28.80
N LEU A 81 5.75 39.55 28.57
CA LEU A 81 4.52 39.26 27.82
C LEU A 81 4.81 38.88 26.36
N LYS A 82 5.77 39.56 25.73
CA LYS A 82 6.19 39.20 24.36
C LYS A 82 6.79 37.81 24.32
N ARG A 83 7.69 37.47 25.22
CA ARG A 83 8.34 36.14 25.28
C ARG A 83 7.35 35.01 25.58
N GLN A 84 6.37 35.22 26.43
CA GLN A 84 5.28 34.29 26.69
C GLN A 84 4.48 34.01 25.40
N ARG A 85 4.15 35.05 24.65
CA ARG A 85 3.42 34.92 23.37
C ARG A 85 4.25 34.19 22.33
N ASP A 86 5.55 34.53 22.22
CA ASP A 86 6.46 33.85 21.29
C ASP A 86 6.57 32.35 21.61
N LEU A 87 6.57 31.93 22.88
CA LEU A 87 6.56 30.54 23.32
C LEU A 87 5.25 29.82 22.94
N GLN A 88 4.12 30.46 23.19
CA GLN A 88 2.82 29.93 22.85
C GLN A 88 2.71 29.73 21.34
N ASP A 89 3.08 30.71 20.55
CA ASP A 89 3.09 30.63 19.09
C ASP A 89 4.00 29.50 18.57
N ALA A 90 5.18 29.33 19.15
CA ALA A 90 6.11 28.29 18.78
C ALA A 90 5.55 26.87 19.09
N LEU A 91 4.88 26.73 20.24
CA LEU A 91 4.22 25.47 20.62
C LEU A 91 3.07 25.14 19.67
N GLU A 92 2.18 26.09 19.43
CA GLU A 92 1.02 25.90 18.54
C GLU A 92 1.45 25.56 17.11
N LYS A 93 2.42 26.29 16.56
CA LYS A 93 2.98 26.03 15.23
C LYS A 93 3.66 24.67 15.14
N GLY A 94 4.40 24.26 16.17
CA GLY A 94 5.07 22.97 16.22
C GLY A 94 4.07 21.81 16.24
N LEU A 95 3.00 21.91 17.03
CA LEU A 95 1.92 20.90 17.07
C LEU A 95 1.13 20.86 15.76
N ALA A 96 0.76 22.00 15.20
CA ALA A 96 0.08 22.09 13.92
C ALA A 96 0.92 21.50 12.78
N PHE A 97 2.23 21.79 12.74
CA PHE A 97 3.15 21.22 11.75
C PHE A 97 3.18 19.68 11.84
N ARG A 98 3.31 19.11 13.04
CA ARG A 98 3.35 17.65 13.24
C ARG A 98 2.08 16.98 12.72
N HIS A 99 0.91 17.54 13.03
CA HIS A 99 -0.37 17.05 12.54
C HIS A 99 -0.51 17.17 11.00
N GLN A 100 -0.08 18.31 10.44
CA GLN A 100 -0.11 18.54 9.00
C GLN A 100 0.86 17.63 8.24
N ALA A 101 2.04 17.39 8.80
CA ALA A 101 3.04 16.48 8.22
C ALA A 101 2.51 15.06 8.04
N ASP A 102 1.82 14.50 9.03
CA ASP A 102 1.18 13.19 8.93
C ASP A 102 0.14 13.13 7.81
N SER A 103 -0.69 14.16 7.69
CA SER A 103 -1.69 14.26 6.63
C SER A 103 -1.05 14.35 5.24
N LEU A 104 0.01 15.14 5.09
CA LEU A 104 0.75 15.30 3.82
C LEU A 104 1.43 14.00 3.40
N VAL A 105 2.05 13.28 4.34
CA VAL A 105 2.66 11.96 4.04
C VAL A 105 1.62 10.95 3.58
N ARG A 106 0.47 10.88 4.24
CA ARG A 106 -0.63 9.97 3.84
C ARG A 106 -1.19 10.33 2.47
N ALA A 107 -1.39 11.61 2.20
CA ALA A 107 -1.85 12.08 0.89
C ALA A 107 -0.84 11.75 -0.20
N ALA A 108 0.44 12.00 0.02
CA ALA A 108 1.50 11.67 -0.92
C ALA A 108 1.61 10.15 -1.17
N GLU A 109 1.46 9.30 -0.13
CA GLU A 109 1.42 7.84 -0.28
C GLU A 109 0.24 7.39 -1.14
N ALA A 110 -0.95 7.94 -0.89
CA ALA A 110 -2.15 7.63 -1.69
C ALA A 110 -1.99 8.04 -3.16
N ASP A 111 -1.47 9.24 -3.42
CA ASP A 111 -1.25 9.76 -4.78
C ASP A 111 -0.21 8.93 -5.55
N MET A 112 0.87 8.50 -4.89
CA MET A 112 1.89 7.66 -5.50
C MET A 112 1.40 6.21 -5.72
N LEU A 113 0.53 5.71 -4.85
CA LEU A 113 0.00 4.34 -4.92
C LEU A 113 -1.06 4.18 -6.02
N ALA A 114 -1.85 5.22 -6.29
CA ALA A 114 -2.95 5.17 -7.25
C ALA A 114 -2.52 4.68 -8.65
N PRO A 115 -1.46 5.23 -9.31
CA PRO A 115 -1.03 4.75 -10.62
C PRO A 115 -0.47 3.32 -10.58
N ILE A 116 0.12 2.88 -9.46
CA ILE A 116 0.64 1.52 -9.31
C ILE A 116 -0.51 0.51 -9.25
N ARG A 117 -1.57 0.84 -8.50
CA ARG A 117 -2.80 0.04 -8.47
C ARG A 117 -3.45 -0.03 -9.83
N LEU A 118 -3.56 1.09 -10.53
CA LEU A 118 -4.13 1.12 -11.88
C LEU A 118 -3.36 0.20 -12.83
N MET A 119 -2.03 0.22 -12.81
CA MET A 119 -1.21 -0.68 -13.61
C MET A 119 -1.48 -2.15 -13.29
N LEU A 120 -1.64 -2.51 -12.01
CA LEU A 120 -1.97 -3.87 -11.59
C LEU A 120 -3.40 -4.25 -12.04
N ASP A 121 -4.36 -3.36 -11.87
CA ASP A 121 -5.76 -3.59 -12.25
C ASP A 121 -5.89 -3.79 -13.77
N ASP A 122 -5.18 -3.01 -14.58
CA ASP A 122 -5.13 -3.16 -16.03
C ASP A 122 -4.51 -4.50 -16.44
N ALA A 123 -3.44 -4.93 -15.77
CA ALA A 123 -2.82 -6.23 -16.01
C ALA A 123 -3.77 -7.39 -15.64
N ILE A 124 -4.49 -7.27 -14.53
CA ILE A 124 -5.50 -8.27 -14.10
C ILE A 124 -6.64 -8.35 -15.13
N ALA A 125 -7.15 -7.20 -15.60
CA ALA A 125 -8.20 -7.15 -16.60
C ALA A 125 -7.76 -7.79 -17.92
N ALA A 126 -6.56 -7.47 -18.40
CA ALA A 126 -5.99 -8.04 -19.62
C ALA A 126 -5.84 -9.57 -19.51
N VAL A 127 -5.35 -10.08 -18.38
CA VAL A 127 -5.24 -11.53 -18.14
C VAL A 127 -6.63 -12.20 -18.10
N GLY A 128 -7.61 -11.53 -17.49
CA GLY A 128 -9.00 -12.02 -17.47
C GLY A 128 -9.56 -12.22 -18.88
N GLU A 129 -9.36 -11.27 -19.77
CA GLU A 129 -9.78 -11.34 -21.17
C GLU A 129 -8.99 -12.40 -21.94
N GLU A 130 -7.67 -12.40 -21.86
CA GLU A 130 -6.80 -13.33 -22.61
C GLU A 130 -7.03 -14.80 -22.24
N ARG A 131 -7.37 -15.06 -20.98
CA ARG A 131 -7.66 -16.41 -20.50
C ARG A 131 -9.14 -16.76 -20.47
N ASN A 132 -9.97 -15.84 -20.91
CA ASN A 132 -11.43 -16.00 -20.95
C ASN A 132 -12.04 -16.37 -19.60
N TYR A 133 -11.52 -15.75 -18.51
CA TYR A 133 -12.12 -15.90 -17.19
C TYR A 133 -13.40 -15.07 -17.09
N GLN A 134 -14.41 -15.61 -16.43
CA GLN A 134 -15.61 -14.84 -16.12
C GLN A 134 -15.35 -13.80 -15.03
N TYR A 135 -14.43 -14.10 -14.10
CA TYR A 135 -13.96 -13.21 -13.04
C TYR A 135 -12.64 -13.70 -12.45
N ILE A 136 -11.95 -12.80 -11.78
CA ILE A 136 -10.74 -13.10 -11.01
C ILE A 136 -10.99 -12.76 -9.55
N ILE A 137 -10.77 -13.73 -8.65
CA ILE A 137 -11.03 -13.62 -7.23
C ILE A 137 -9.75 -13.22 -6.50
N ASN A 138 -9.84 -12.17 -5.69
CA ASN A 138 -8.79 -11.82 -4.75
C ASN A 138 -8.90 -12.67 -3.47
N ARG A 139 -7.93 -13.55 -3.23
CA ARG A 139 -7.88 -14.42 -2.05
C ARG A 139 -7.52 -13.70 -0.75
N ASP A 140 -7.00 -12.48 -0.82
CA ASP A 140 -6.74 -11.66 0.36
C ASP A 140 -8.05 -11.13 0.98
N SER A 141 -9.13 -11.10 0.16
CA SER A 141 -10.48 -10.78 0.62
C SER A 141 -11.20 -12.02 1.16
N LYS A 142 -11.84 -11.91 2.31
CA LYS A 142 -12.71 -12.97 2.88
C LYS A 142 -14.11 -12.98 2.27
N ALA A 143 -14.36 -12.20 1.23
CA ALA A 143 -15.67 -12.06 0.60
C ALA A 143 -16.18 -13.36 -0.04
N MET A 144 -15.27 -14.29 -0.39
CA MET A 144 -15.57 -15.58 -1.00
C MET A 144 -15.16 -16.73 -0.06
N PRO A 145 -16.04 -17.19 0.84
CA PRO A 145 -15.71 -18.22 1.83
C PRO A 145 -15.50 -19.61 1.23
N TYR A 146 -16.06 -19.86 0.05
CA TYR A 146 -15.91 -21.13 -0.67
C TYR A 146 -15.64 -20.89 -2.16
N VAL A 147 -14.68 -21.66 -2.68
CA VAL A 147 -14.31 -21.66 -4.11
C VAL A 147 -14.04 -23.10 -4.55
N ARG A 148 -14.68 -23.54 -5.62
CA ARG A 148 -14.43 -24.87 -6.19
C ARG A 148 -13.11 -24.88 -6.95
N ARG A 149 -12.11 -25.57 -6.43
CA ARG A 149 -10.75 -25.60 -7.00
C ARG A 149 -10.68 -26.17 -8.42
N SER A 150 -11.56 -27.11 -8.77
CA SER A 150 -11.58 -27.74 -10.11
C SER A 150 -12.00 -26.78 -11.23
N LEU A 151 -12.61 -25.63 -10.89
CA LEU A 151 -13.04 -24.59 -11.85
C LEU A 151 -12.16 -23.35 -11.78
N SER A 152 -11.15 -23.34 -10.93
CA SER A 152 -10.26 -22.20 -10.69
C SER A 152 -8.84 -22.47 -11.17
N GLU A 153 -8.16 -21.40 -11.57
CA GLU A 153 -6.74 -21.40 -11.91
C GLU A 153 -6.03 -20.30 -11.14
N ASP A 154 -4.77 -20.52 -10.78
CA ASP A 154 -3.93 -19.46 -10.22
C ASP A 154 -3.54 -18.48 -11.33
N ALA A 155 -4.11 -17.27 -11.28
CA ALA A 155 -3.84 -16.22 -12.24
C ALA A 155 -2.54 -15.46 -11.96
N THR A 156 -1.93 -15.65 -10.80
CA THR A 156 -0.72 -14.91 -10.37
C THR A 156 0.42 -14.92 -11.39
N PRO A 157 0.86 -16.08 -11.94
CA PRO A 157 1.98 -16.11 -12.89
C PRO A 157 1.67 -15.34 -14.17
N TYR A 158 0.41 -15.36 -14.62
CA TYR A 158 0.00 -14.66 -15.84
C TYR A 158 -0.05 -13.15 -15.63
N VAL A 159 -0.53 -12.69 -14.47
CA VAL A 159 -0.53 -11.27 -14.10
C VAL A 159 0.89 -10.73 -13.96
N LEU A 160 1.80 -11.48 -13.32
CA LEU A 160 3.21 -11.10 -13.21
C LEU A 160 3.89 -11.01 -14.58
N ALA A 161 3.62 -11.97 -15.49
CA ALA A 161 4.12 -11.94 -16.85
C ALA A 161 3.59 -10.72 -17.62
N LYS A 162 2.28 -10.41 -17.47
CA LYS A 162 1.67 -9.24 -18.10
C LYS A 162 2.27 -7.94 -17.61
N LEU A 163 2.47 -7.78 -16.30
CA LEU A 163 3.13 -6.61 -15.72
C LEU A 163 4.53 -6.40 -16.29
N ASN A 164 5.28 -7.46 -16.55
CA ASN A 164 6.61 -7.36 -17.15
C ASN A 164 6.57 -6.90 -18.63
N THR A 165 5.47 -7.15 -19.33
CA THR A 165 5.30 -6.68 -20.73
C THR A 165 4.81 -5.24 -20.83
N LEU A 166 4.20 -4.70 -19.77
CA LEU A 166 3.68 -3.33 -19.71
C LEU A 166 4.72 -2.30 -19.27
N ARG A 167 5.90 -2.77 -18.86
CA ARG A 167 7.07 -1.97 -18.48
C ARG A 167 7.97 -1.69 -19.65
#